data_db48556b05ea423a4a1e999ca0b43cd4
#
_entry.id   db48556b05ea423a4a1e999ca0b43cd4
#
_cell.length_a   1.000
_cell.length_b   1.000
_cell.length_c   1.000
_cell.angle_alpha   90.00
_cell.angle_beta   90.00
_cell.angle_gamma   90.00
#
_symmetry.space_group_name_H-M   'P 1'
#
loop_
_entity.id
_entity.type
_entity.pdbx_description
1 polymer ?
#
loop_
_entity_poly.entity_id
_entity_poly.type
_entity_poly.pdbx_seq_one_letter_code
_entity_poly.pdbx_strand_id
1 'polypeptide(L)'
;MDPVSGQCNICGWSGEFFKPEMDREGTMCRNCSSTSRHRAVAYIIGQLLKQGSLPVFQWPVDKSLRILESSARGPHPVMFAQKFDYFAVEYDPAKIAEGKHPREYADFQNLHYDDEMFDLVVASDVFEHVRKDEDGYRQIYRVLKPGGSFIMTVPYDHRRLETIIRVDTSGKEDVHLLEPEYHGGGGHTLTYRNYGRDLLALLHRIGYAVGHISLHVPAFAITRQSVIIGTKGDFVELFDGVPEKLSQPRLGFLLPYRLFLLFKFNIKGFVHYWKEAKRK
;
A
#
# COMPACT_ATOMS: atom_id res chain seq x y z
N MET A 1 7.24 -24.83 10.07
CA MET A 1 7.18 -23.46 10.62
C MET A 1 6.14 -23.47 11.72
N ASP A 2 6.48 -22.86 12.85
CA ASP A 2 5.56 -22.77 13.96
C ASP A 2 4.30 -21.96 13.59
N PRO A 3 3.14 -22.32 14.15
CA PRO A 3 1.92 -21.57 13.91
C PRO A 3 2.09 -20.12 14.39
N VAL A 4 1.57 -19.19 13.63
CA VAL A 4 1.61 -17.76 14.01
C VAL A 4 0.35 -17.45 14.81
N SER A 5 0.53 -17.20 16.10
CA SER A 5 -0.55 -16.79 16.99
C SER A 5 -0.58 -15.26 17.12
N GLY A 6 -1.77 -14.68 17.24
CA GLY A 6 -1.94 -13.24 17.39
C GLY A 6 -3.40 -12.80 17.38
N GLN A 7 -3.62 -11.50 17.28
CA GLN A 7 -4.94 -10.91 17.11
C GLN A 7 -5.09 -10.35 15.69
N CYS A 8 -6.23 -10.55 15.06
CA CYS A 8 -6.54 -9.89 13.80
C CYS A 8 -6.90 -8.42 14.04
N ASN A 9 -6.07 -7.50 13.56
CA ASN A 9 -6.32 -6.07 13.68
C ASN A 9 -7.48 -5.55 12.80
N ILE A 10 -8.16 -6.43 12.07
CA ILE A 10 -9.36 -6.09 11.30
C ILE A 10 -10.60 -6.50 12.08
N CYS A 11 -10.79 -7.80 12.37
CA CYS A 11 -12.01 -8.30 13.00
C CYS A 11 -11.89 -8.60 14.50
N GLY A 12 -10.71 -8.43 15.11
CA GLY A 12 -10.48 -8.65 16.54
C GLY A 12 -10.32 -10.11 16.96
N TRP A 13 -10.50 -11.08 16.06
CA TRP A 13 -10.33 -12.50 16.39
C TRP A 13 -8.90 -12.80 16.85
N SER A 14 -8.77 -13.62 17.89
CA SER A 14 -7.47 -14.04 18.41
C SER A 14 -7.30 -15.56 18.33
N GLY A 15 -6.11 -16.00 17.95
CA GLY A 15 -5.80 -17.43 17.84
C GLY A 15 -4.66 -17.72 16.86
N GLU A 16 -4.62 -18.95 16.36
CA GLU A 16 -3.63 -19.38 15.38
C GLU A 16 -4.09 -19.09 13.96
N PHE A 17 -3.29 -18.32 13.26
CA PHE A 17 -3.45 -18.02 11.85
C PHE A 17 -2.90 -19.16 11.00
N PHE A 18 -3.64 -19.59 9.99
CA PHE A 18 -3.14 -20.59 9.06
C PHE A 18 -2.31 -19.96 7.95
N LYS A 19 -1.34 -20.69 7.43
CA LYS A 19 -0.52 -20.28 6.29
C LYS A 19 -1.06 -20.99 5.05
N PRO A 20 -1.69 -20.26 4.10
CA PRO A 20 -2.01 -20.83 2.79
C PRO A 20 -0.71 -21.14 2.03
N GLU A 21 -0.78 -21.98 1.01
CA GLU A 21 0.37 -22.35 0.19
C GLU A 21 1.03 -21.17 -0.54
N MET A 22 0.29 -20.07 -0.71
CA MET A 22 0.79 -18.86 -1.36
C MET A 22 1.66 -18.03 -0.40
N ASP A 23 2.95 -18.06 -0.59
CA ASP A 23 3.95 -17.42 0.29
C ASP A 23 3.79 -15.90 0.46
N ARG A 24 3.34 -15.18 -0.57
CA ARG A 24 3.24 -13.72 -0.56
C ARG A 24 2.08 -13.20 0.27
N GLU A 25 0.96 -13.92 0.31
CA GLU A 25 -0.21 -13.55 1.12
C GLU A 25 0.05 -13.69 2.63
N GLY A 26 1.05 -14.48 3.01
CA GLY A 26 1.41 -14.74 4.39
C GLY A 26 0.33 -15.51 5.13
N THR A 27 0.08 -15.15 6.39
CA THR A 27 -0.90 -15.84 7.25
C THR A 27 -2.32 -15.34 7.01
N MET A 28 -3.32 -16.19 7.17
CA MET A 28 -4.73 -15.89 6.98
C MET A 28 -5.54 -16.06 8.28
N CYS A 29 -6.43 -15.08 8.54
CA CYS A 29 -7.34 -15.10 9.68
C CYS A 29 -8.47 -16.13 9.47
N ARG A 30 -8.71 -16.98 10.45
CA ARG A 30 -9.78 -18.01 10.38
C ARG A 30 -11.19 -17.44 10.46
N ASN A 31 -11.35 -16.20 10.97
CA ASN A 31 -12.67 -15.57 11.13
C ASN A 31 -13.07 -14.72 9.93
N CYS A 32 -12.18 -13.82 9.46
CA CYS A 32 -12.53 -12.87 8.39
C CYS A 32 -11.75 -13.09 7.08
N SER A 33 -10.95 -14.15 7.02
CA SER A 33 -10.10 -14.48 5.86
C SER A 33 -9.10 -13.39 5.46
N SER A 34 -8.83 -12.41 6.34
CA SER A 34 -7.81 -11.41 6.07
C SER A 34 -6.44 -12.06 5.94
N THR A 35 -5.71 -11.76 4.88
CA THR A 35 -4.32 -12.13 4.73
C THR A 35 -3.42 -11.23 5.55
N SER A 36 -2.14 -11.59 5.69
CA SER A 36 -1.14 -10.73 6.33
C SER A 36 -1.04 -9.37 5.62
N ARG A 37 -1.21 -9.32 4.30
CA ARG A 37 -1.25 -8.09 3.49
C ARG A 37 -2.43 -7.20 3.85
N HIS A 38 -3.66 -7.73 3.91
CA HIS A 38 -4.82 -6.95 4.36
C HIS A 38 -4.60 -6.35 5.74
N ARG A 39 -4.04 -7.13 6.68
CA ARG A 39 -3.76 -6.65 8.02
C ARG A 39 -2.65 -5.58 8.06
N ALA A 40 -1.65 -5.70 7.18
CA ALA A 40 -0.59 -4.70 7.05
C ALA A 40 -1.14 -3.35 6.53
N VAL A 41 -1.99 -3.38 5.50
CA VAL A 41 -2.66 -2.17 4.98
C VAL A 41 -3.54 -1.55 6.06
N ALA A 42 -4.38 -2.34 6.73
CA ALA A 42 -5.22 -1.85 7.84
C ALA A 42 -4.37 -1.27 8.99
N TYR A 43 -3.21 -1.87 9.30
CA TYR A 43 -2.28 -1.35 10.31
C TYR A 43 -1.76 0.03 9.94
N ILE A 44 -1.31 0.21 8.69
CA ILE A 44 -0.84 1.52 8.20
C ILE A 44 -1.96 2.56 8.23
N ILE A 45 -3.17 2.22 7.78
CA ILE A 45 -4.33 3.11 7.86
C ILE A 45 -4.60 3.50 9.33
N GLY A 46 -4.54 2.54 10.25
CA GLY A 46 -4.70 2.79 11.68
C GLY A 46 -3.66 3.77 12.23
N GLN A 47 -2.41 3.69 11.79
CA GLN A 47 -1.37 4.65 12.18
C GLN A 47 -1.66 6.05 11.61
N LEU A 48 -2.00 6.14 10.32
CA LEU A 48 -2.36 7.41 9.66
C LEU A 48 -3.56 8.10 10.35
N LEU A 49 -4.57 7.32 10.73
CA LEU A 49 -5.78 7.81 11.39
C LEU A 49 -5.65 7.89 12.91
N LYS A 50 -4.45 7.67 13.47
CA LYS A 50 -4.16 7.71 14.92
C LYS A 50 -5.05 6.76 15.75
N GLN A 51 -5.45 5.63 15.18
CA GLN A 51 -6.23 4.60 15.87
C GLN A 51 -5.36 3.65 16.72
N GLY A 52 -4.04 3.78 16.65
CA GLY A 52 -3.09 2.96 17.40
C GLY A 52 -3.23 1.47 17.09
N SER A 53 -3.36 0.67 18.15
CA SER A 53 -3.48 -0.80 18.06
C SER A 53 -4.92 -1.30 18.05
N LEU A 54 -5.92 -0.41 17.96
CA LEU A 54 -7.32 -0.82 17.92
C LEU A 54 -7.63 -1.60 16.64
N PRO A 55 -8.34 -2.73 16.71
CA PRO A 55 -8.88 -3.40 15.53
C PRO A 55 -9.88 -2.52 14.79
N VAL A 56 -9.94 -2.67 13.45
CA VAL A 56 -10.80 -1.84 12.58
C VAL A 56 -12.26 -1.78 13.05
N PHE A 57 -12.81 -2.90 13.55
CA PHE A 57 -14.20 -2.93 14.01
C PHE A 57 -14.47 -1.97 15.19
N GLN A 58 -13.44 -1.62 15.96
CA GLN A 58 -13.53 -0.68 17.11
C GLN A 58 -13.25 0.77 16.70
N TRP A 59 -12.78 1.04 15.47
CA TRP A 59 -12.56 2.41 15.03
C TRP A 59 -13.86 3.20 15.04
N PRO A 60 -13.81 4.51 15.30
CA PRO A 60 -14.99 5.36 15.20
C PRO A 60 -15.51 5.38 13.77
N VAL A 61 -16.81 5.66 13.63
CA VAL A 61 -17.42 5.94 12.34
C VAL A 61 -17.12 7.40 11.99
N ASP A 62 -16.48 7.61 10.86
CA ASP A 62 -16.19 8.95 10.33
C ASP A 62 -16.45 8.99 8.82
N LYS A 63 -17.68 9.37 8.45
CA LYS A 63 -18.10 9.49 7.06
C LYS A 63 -17.56 10.75 6.35
N SER A 64 -16.84 11.61 7.06
CA SER A 64 -16.11 12.73 6.43
C SER A 64 -14.82 12.29 5.75
N LEU A 65 -14.25 11.16 6.19
CA LEU A 65 -13.08 10.56 5.55
C LEU A 65 -13.49 9.74 4.33
N ARG A 66 -12.93 10.10 3.17
CA ARG A 66 -13.14 9.42 1.89
C ARG A 66 -11.98 8.53 1.54
N ILE A 67 -12.25 7.25 1.31
CA ILE A 67 -11.25 6.24 0.95
C ILE A 67 -11.61 5.61 -0.39
N LEU A 68 -10.67 5.61 -1.33
CA LEU A 68 -10.76 4.86 -2.58
C LEU A 68 -9.85 3.62 -2.49
N GLU A 69 -10.39 2.43 -2.71
CA GLU A 69 -9.59 1.20 -2.77
C GLU A 69 -9.87 0.45 -4.07
N SER A 70 -8.80 0.15 -4.80
CA SER A 70 -8.86 -0.64 -6.03
C SER A 70 -8.74 -2.12 -5.75
N SER A 71 -9.48 -2.95 -6.49
CA SER A 71 -9.52 -4.41 -6.34
C SER A 71 -9.73 -4.81 -4.89
N ALA A 72 -10.67 -4.12 -4.25
CA ALA A 72 -10.96 -4.25 -2.82
C ALA A 72 -11.57 -5.62 -2.52
N ARG A 73 -10.74 -6.53 -2.05
CA ARG A 73 -11.09 -7.91 -1.72
C ARG A 73 -10.89 -8.20 -0.23
N GLY A 74 -11.41 -9.33 0.21
CA GLY A 74 -11.31 -9.75 1.61
C GLY A 74 -12.21 -8.91 2.53
N PRO A 75 -11.78 -8.61 3.76
CA PRO A 75 -12.64 -7.96 4.76
C PRO A 75 -12.73 -6.42 4.64
N HIS A 76 -11.84 -5.76 3.88
CA HIS A 76 -11.79 -4.30 3.79
C HIS A 76 -13.11 -3.69 3.32
N PRO A 77 -13.74 -4.14 2.20
CA PRO A 77 -14.99 -3.53 1.73
C PRO A 77 -16.09 -3.52 2.79
N VAL A 78 -16.26 -4.62 3.51
CA VAL A 78 -17.28 -4.73 4.54
C VAL A 78 -16.96 -3.84 5.75
N MET A 79 -15.71 -3.85 6.20
CA MET A 79 -15.31 -3.16 7.42
C MET A 79 -15.17 -1.65 7.22
N PHE A 80 -14.54 -1.23 6.10
CA PHE A 80 -14.31 0.18 5.83
C PHE A 80 -15.59 0.90 5.40
N ALA A 81 -16.47 0.25 4.64
CA ALA A 81 -17.76 0.85 4.28
C ALA A 81 -18.64 1.15 5.51
N GLN A 82 -18.48 0.43 6.61
CA GLN A 82 -19.16 0.77 7.87
C GLN A 82 -18.60 2.02 8.55
N LYS A 83 -17.31 2.30 8.36
CA LYS A 83 -16.59 3.36 9.06
C LYS A 83 -16.50 4.66 8.26
N PHE A 84 -16.26 4.59 6.96
CA PHE A 84 -15.83 5.69 6.08
C PHE A 84 -16.80 5.91 4.91
N ASP A 85 -16.69 7.04 4.22
CA ASP A 85 -17.21 7.20 2.87
C ASP A 85 -16.28 6.46 1.91
N TYR A 86 -16.61 5.18 1.66
CA TYR A 86 -15.71 4.20 1.05
C TYR A 86 -16.12 3.84 -0.37
N PHE A 87 -15.16 3.89 -1.27
CA PHE A 87 -15.28 3.56 -2.69
C PHE A 87 -14.45 2.31 -2.98
N ALA A 88 -15.13 1.18 -3.22
CA ALA A 88 -14.49 -0.07 -3.59
C ALA A 88 -14.62 -0.27 -5.10
N VAL A 89 -13.53 -0.06 -5.85
CA VAL A 89 -13.60 -0.05 -7.31
C VAL A 89 -12.86 -1.22 -7.95
N GLU A 90 -13.42 -1.72 -9.04
CA GLU A 90 -12.81 -2.71 -9.92
C GLU A 90 -12.55 -2.08 -11.29
N TYR A 91 -11.61 -2.64 -12.06
CA TYR A 91 -11.39 -2.26 -13.44
C TYR A 91 -12.26 -3.11 -14.37
N ASP A 92 -13.25 -2.48 -14.98
CA ASP A 92 -14.06 -3.05 -16.06
C ASP A 92 -14.30 -1.96 -17.11
N PRO A 93 -13.59 -1.99 -18.26
CA PRO A 93 -13.66 -0.92 -19.25
C PRO A 93 -15.06 -0.74 -19.85
N ALA A 94 -15.88 -1.80 -19.95
CA ALA A 94 -17.24 -1.69 -20.44
C ALA A 94 -18.13 -0.95 -19.42
N LYS A 95 -18.01 -1.27 -18.14
CA LYS A 95 -18.73 -0.62 -17.04
C LYS A 95 -18.30 0.84 -16.83
N ILE A 96 -17.02 1.09 -16.98
CA ILE A 96 -16.46 2.45 -16.91
C ILE A 96 -17.04 3.30 -18.04
N ALA A 97 -17.12 2.77 -19.27
CA ALA A 97 -17.69 3.48 -20.41
C ALA A 97 -19.21 3.78 -20.27
N GLU A 98 -19.96 2.97 -19.52
CA GLU A 98 -21.35 3.25 -19.17
C GLU A 98 -21.52 4.47 -18.26
N GLY A 99 -20.50 4.80 -17.43
CA GLY A 99 -20.50 5.96 -16.52
C GLY A 99 -21.51 5.90 -15.37
N LYS A 100 -22.10 4.73 -15.08
CA LYS A 100 -23.24 4.60 -14.16
C LYS A 100 -22.86 4.25 -12.71
N HIS A 101 -21.67 3.71 -12.48
CA HIS A 101 -21.26 3.14 -11.20
C HIS A 101 -19.91 3.67 -10.74
N PRO A 102 -19.77 4.98 -10.44
CA PRO A 102 -18.49 5.59 -10.13
C PRO A 102 -17.88 5.13 -8.79
N ARG A 103 -18.66 4.43 -7.94
CA ARG A 103 -18.19 3.83 -6.69
C ARG A 103 -17.77 2.37 -6.81
N GLU A 104 -17.99 1.76 -7.99
CA GLU A 104 -17.78 0.34 -8.24
C GLU A 104 -16.75 0.09 -9.33
N TYR A 105 -16.57 1.04 -10.26
CA TYR A 105 -15.67 0.88 -11.41
C TYR A 105 -14.84 2.13 -11.66
N ALA A 106 -13.52 1.97 -11.80
CA ALA A 106 -12.61 3.04 -12.16
C ALA A 106 -11.38 2.53 -12.91
N ASP A 107 -10.87 3.35 -13.85
CA ASP A 107 -9.54 3.18 -14.43
C ASP A 107 -8.57 4.11 -13.72
N PHE A 108 -7.57 3.55 -13.05
CA PHE A 108 -6.56 4.35 -12.36
C PHE A 108 -5.72 5.19 -13.32
N GLN A 109 -5.63 4.85 -14.60
CA GLN A 109 -4.96 5.67 -15.61
C GLN A 109 -5.76 6.94 -15.98
N ASN A 110 -7.08 6.93 -15.69
CA ASN A 110 -7.98 8.04 -16.01
C ASN A 110 -9.14 8.09 -15.01
N LEU A 111 -8.86 8.53 -13.78
CA LEU A 111 -9.86 8.62 -12.72
C LEU A 111 -10.87 9.73 -13.02
N HIS A 112 -12.14 9.41 -12.99
CA HIS A 112 -13.27 10.32 -13.22
C HIS A 112 -13.70 11.13 -12.00
N TYR A 113 -12.91 11.08 -10.92
CA TYR A 113 -13.17 11.84 -9.69
C TYR A 113 -12.59 13.25 -9.75
N ASP A 114 -13.17 14.15 -8.96
CA ASP A 114 -12.67 15.52 -8.78
C ASP A 114 -11.29 15.55 -8.14
N ASP A 115 -10.56 16.63 -8.34
CA ASP A 115 -9.31 16.91 -7.67
C ASP A 115 -9.55 16.98 -6.16
N GLU A 116 -8.58 16.50 -5.38
CA GLU A 116 -8.57 16.63 -3.92
C GLU A 116 -9.82 16.05 -3.23
N MET A 117 -10.36 14.96 -3.77
CA MET A 117 -11.55 14.30 -3.27
C MET A 117 -11.28 13.34 -2.11
N PHE A 118 -10.15 12.62 -2.11
CA PHE A 118 -9.88 11.51 -1.21
C PHE A 118 -8.84 11.82 -0.14
N ASP A 119 -9.08 11.32 1.07
CA ASP A 119 -8.12 11.36 2.17
C ASP A 119 -7.09 10.23 2.04
N LEU A 120 -7.55 9.05 1.60
CA LEU A 120 -6.71 7.87 1.37
C LEU A 120 -7.07 7.22 0.04
N VAL A 121 -6.03 6.74 -0.66
CA VAL A 121 -6.18 5.82 -1.80
C VAL A 121 -5.38 4.56 -1.50
N VAL A 122 -5.97 3.39 -1.72
CA VAL A 122 -5.35 2.09 -1.48
C VAL A 122 -5.33 1.28 -2.77
N ALA A 123 -4.18 0.72 -3.12
CA ALA A 123 -4.04 -0.21 -4.23
C ALA A 123 -3.15 -1.39 -3.82
N SER A 124 -3.75 -2.57 -3.66
CA SER A 124 -3.04 -3.78 -3.24
C SER A 124 -2.87 -4.73 -4.40
N ASP A 125 -1.60 -4.86 -4.89
CA ASP A 125 -1.22 -5.70 -6.03
C ASP A 125 -2.06 -5.40 -7.28
N VAL A 126 -1.99 -4.14 -7.71
CA VAL A 126 -2.74 -3.60 -8.85
C VAL A 126 -1.80 -2.98 -9.87
N PHE A 127 -0.82 -2.18 -9.42
CA PHE A 127 -0.04 -1.34 -10.33
C PHE A 127 0.91 -2.09 -11.24
N GLU A 128 1.33 -3.29 -10.90
CA GLU A 128 2.05 -4.19 -11.81
C GLU A 128 1.22 -4.60 -13.03
N HIS A 129 -0.11 -4.44 -12.93
CA HIS A 129 -1.09 -4.76 -13.98
C HIS A 129 -1.63 -3.52 -14.70
N VAL A 130 -1.28 -2.32 -14.26
CA VAL A 130 -1.69 -1.08 -14.90
C VAL A 130 -0.76 -0.79 -16.08
N ARG A 131 -1.32 -0.70 -17.27
CA ARG A 131 -0.55 -0.55 -18.52
C ARG A 131 0.38 0.66 -18.48
N LYS A 132 -0.14 1.84 -18.12
CA LYS A 132 0.59 3.10 -17.93
C LYS A 132 0.53 3.54 -16.48
N ASP A 133 1.35 2.93 -15.67
CA ASP A 133 1.35 3.11 -14.21
C ASP A 133 1.68 4.55 -13.79
N GLU A 134 2.58 5.25 -14.50
CA GLU A 134 2.89 6.65 -14.20
C GLU A 134 1.67 7.54 -14.34
N ASP A 135 0.82 7.32 -15.37
CA ASP A 135 -0.46 8.04 -15.50
C ASP A 135 -1.35 7.77 -14.29
N GLY A 136 -1.42 6.51 -13.85
CA GLY A 136 -2.17 6.13 -12.64
C GLY A 136 -1.66 6.81 -11.38
N TYR A 137 -0.35 6.87 -11.17
CA TYR A 137 0.22 7.57 -10.02
C TYR A 137 -0.07 9.08 -10.05
N ARG A 138 -0.05 9.72 -11.23
CA ARG A 138 -0.42 11.12 -11.39
C ARG A 138 -1.90 11.36 -11.11
N GLN A 139 -2.79 10.45 -11.55
CA GLN A 139 -4.21 10.54 -11.28
C GLN A 139 -4.52 10.39 -9.79
N ILE A 140 -3.86 9.45 -9.10
CA ILE A 140 -4.01 9.32 -7.64
C ILE A 140 -3.51 10.60 -6.94
N TYR A 141 -2.36 11.15 -7.35
CA TYR A 141 -1.86 12.40 -6.78
C TYR A 141 -2.86 13.55 -6.94
N ARG A 142 -3.51 13.64 -8.10
CA ARG A 142 -4.53 14.65 -8.40
C ARG A 142 -5.73 14.54 -7.46
N VAL A 143 -6.28 13.34 -7.32
CA VAL A 143 -7.51 13.12 -6.55
C VAL A 143 -7.28 13.06 -5.03
N LEU A 144 -6.05 12.92 -4.55
CA LEU A 144 -5.72 13.04 -3.13
C LEU A 144 -5.82 14.49 -2.67
N LYS A 145 -6.42 14.70 -1.50
CA LYS A 145 -6.37 15.97 -0.77
C LYS A 145 -4.92 16.32 -0.38
N PRO A 146 -4.58 17.60 -0.18
CA PRO A 146 -3.35 17.97 0.52
C PRO A 146 -3.26 17.24 1.87
N GLY A 147 -2.13 16.58 2.14
CA GLY A 147 -1.95 15.71 3.31
C GLY A 147 -2.54 14.30 3.17
N GLY A 148 -3.30 14.03 2.11
CA GLY A 148 -3.84 12.70 1.82
C GLY A 148 -2.76 11.70 1.43
N SER A 149 -3.00 10.41 1.65
CA SER A 149 -2.00 9.36 1.48
C SER A 149 -2.43 8.28 0.50
N PHE A 150 -1.49 7.85 -0.33
CA PHE A 150 -1.56 6.66 -1.17
C PHE A 150 -0.84 5.50 -0.51
N ILE A 151 -1.53 4.38 -0.30
CA ILE A 151 -1.00 3.16 0.30
C ILE A 151 -1.00 2.07 -0.76
N MET A 152 0.17 1.50 -1.04
CA MET A 152 0.33 0.55 -2.12
C MET A 152 1.12 -0.69 -1.67
N THR A 153 0.68 -1.86 -2.12
CA THR A 153 1.51 -3.07 -2.19
C THR A 153 1.68 -3.49 -3.64
N VAL A 154 2.88 -3.92 -4.00
CA VAL A 154 3.23 -4.47 -5.32
C VAL A 154 4.35 -5.50 -5.14
N PRO A 155 4.64 -6.34 -6.14
CA PRO A 155 5.90 -7.10 -6.23
C PRO A 155 7.11 -6.14 -6.28
N TYR A 156 7.64 -5.76 -5.10
CA TYR A 156 8.72 -4.79 -4.97
C TYR A 156 9.99 -5.46 -4.43
N ASP A 157 11.06 -5.44 -5.22
CA ASP A 157 12.38 -5.91 -4.79
C ASP A 157 13.28 -4.72 -4.43
N HIS A 158 13.39 -4.44 -3.14
CA HIS A 158 14.23 -3.36 -2.60
C HIS A 158 15.74 -3.56 -2.87
N ARG A 159 16.19 -4.74 -3.28
CA ARG A 159 17.61 -5.01 -3.64
C ARG A 159 17.90 -4.62 -5.08
N ARG A 160 16.88 -4.52 -5.92
CA ARG A 160 16.98 -4.14 -7.31
C ARG A 160 16.93 -2.62 -7.47
N LEU A 161 17.86 -2.06 -8.21
CA LEU A 161 17.90 -0.62 -8.47
C LEU A 161 16.79 -0.18 -9.43
N GLU A 162 16.58 -0.95 -10.49
CA GLU A 162 15.68 -0.62 -11.59
C GLU A 162 14.53 -1.62 -11.68
N THR A 163 13.39 -1.11 -12.08
CA THR A 163 12.19 -1.90 -12.42
C THR A 163 12.47 -2.74 -13.66
N ILE A 164 12.09 -4.01 -13.65
CA ILE A 164 12.08 -4.85 -14.83
C ILE A 164 10.82 -4.53 -15.62
N ILE A 165 10.99 -3.96 -16.81
CA ILE A 165 9.90 -3.78 -17.77
C ILE A 165 9.73 -5.09 -18.53
N ARG A 166 8.57 -5.72 -18.41
CA ARG A 166 8.23 -6.97 -19.08
C ARG A 166 7.55 -6.71 -20.42
N VAL A 167 6.80 -5.60 -20.49
CA VAL A 167 6.04 -5.19 -21.68
C VAL A 167 6.33 -3.73 -21.95
N ASP A 168 6.79 -3.42 -23.15
CA ASP A 168 6.92 -2.04 -23.62
C ASP A 168 5.52 -1.53 -24.01
N THR A 169 5.09 -0.49 -23.35
CA THR A 169 3.79 0.17 -23.53
C THR A 169 3.91 1.55 -24.15
N SER A 170 5.08 1.91 -24.68
CA SER A 170 5.33 3.24 -25.28
C SER A 170 4.50 3.48 -26.53
N GLY A 171 4.23 2.43 -27.32
CA GLY A 171 3.40 2.45 -28.51
C GLY A 171 1.90 2.27 -28.23
N LYS A 172 1.11 2.17 -29.31
CA LYS A 172 -0.31 1.81 -29.23
C LYS A 172 -0.50 0.37 -28.79
N GLU A 173 0.31 -0.53 -29.31
CA GLU A 173 0.27 -1.95 -29.02
C GLU A 173 1.32 -2.32 -28.00
N ASP A 174 1.06 -3.36 -27.25
CA ASP A 174 1.97 -3.89 -26.24
C ASP A 174 3.03 -4.77 -26.93
N VAL A 175 4.30 -4.53 -26.60
CA VAL A 175 5.42 -5.35 -27.09
C VAL A 175 6.02 -6.10 -25.92
N HIS A 176 5.89 -7.43 -25.90
CA HIS A 176 6.47 -8.27 -24.87
C HIS A 176 7.99 -8.32 -25.01
N LEU A 177 8.69 -7.81 -23.98
CA LEU A 177 10.15 -7.83 -23.88
C LEU A 177 10.64 -9.10 -23.18
N LEU A 178 9.80 -9.72 -22.37
CA LEU A 178 10.03 -10.97 -21.64
C LEU A 178 8.83 -11.89 -21.82
N GLU A 179 9.02 -13.19 -21.52
CA GLU A 179 7.92 -14.14 -21.46
C GLU A 179 6.75 -13.60 -20.62
N PRO A 180 5.51 -13.64 -21.14
CA PRO A 180 4.36 -13.12 -20.42
C PRO A 180 4.20 -13.77 -19.04
N GLU A 181 3.99 -12.94 -18.04
CA GLU A 181 3.72 -13.36 -16.67
C GLU A 181 2.28 -12.97 -16.32
N TYR A 182 1.50 -13.95 -15.88
CA TYR A 182 0.12 -13.74 -15.49
C TYR A 182 -0.10 -14.18 -14.05
N HIS A 183 -0.71 -13.32 -13.24
CA HIS A 183 -1.16 -13.68 -11.89
C HIS A 183 -2.35 -12.80 -11.48
N GLY A 184 -2.84 -12.92 -10.23
CA GLY A 184 -4.07 -12.22 -9.83
C GLY A 184 -5.29 -12.66 -10.63
N GLY A 185 -6.47 -12.13 -10.35
CA GLY A 185 -7.68 -12.33 -11.15
C GLY A 185 -7.98 -13.78 -11.61
N GLY A 186 -7.56 -14.81 -10.86
CA GLY A 186 -7.61 -16.20 -11.30
C GLY A 186 -6.46 -16.63 -12.22
N GLY A 187 -5.33 -15.91 -12.23
CA GLY A 187 -4.16 -16.20 -13.04
C GLY A 187 -4.22 -15.65 -14.48
N HIS A 188 -5.09 -14.67 -14.72
CA HIS A 188 -5.32 -14.13 -16.07
C HIS A 188 -4.91 -12.67 -16.25
N THR A 189 -4.36 -12.00 -15.22
CA THR A 189 -3.97 -10.61 -15.32
C THR A 189 -2.50 -10.49 -15.69
N LEU A 190 -2.21 -9.82 -16.82
CA LEU A 190 -0.84 -9.62 -17.33
C LEU A 190 -0.05 -8.72 -16.38
N THR A 191 1.21 -9.11 -16.12
CA THR A 191 2.17 -8.32 -15.37
C THR A 191 3.03 -7.52 -16.34
N TYR A 192 2.89 -6.20 -16.31
CA TYR A 192 3.68 -5.30 -17.17
C TYR A 192 5.10 -5.07 -16.64
N ARG A 193 5.30 -5.17 -15.32
CA ARG A 193 6.60 -4.89 -14.68
C ARG A 193 6.73 -5.51 -13.30
N ASN A 194 8.00 -5.69 -12.90
CA ASN A 194 8.38 -6.07 -11.54
C ASN A 194 9.21 -4.91 -10.94
N TYR A 195 8.70 -4.27 -9.89
CA TYR A 195 9.23 -3.01 -9.41
C TYR A 195 10.57 -3.13 -8.68
N GLY A 196 11.48 -2.19 -8.97
CA GLY A 196 12.70 -1.88 -8.26
C GLY A 196 12.59 -0.56 -7.48
N ARG A 197 13.74 -0.07 -6.99
CA ARG A 197 13.81 1.15 -6.16
C ARG A 197 13.49 2.44 -6.92
N ASP A 198 13.66 2.46 -8.21
CA ASP A 198 13.29 3.56 -9.11
C ASP A 198 11.83 3.93 -9.02
N LEU A 199 10.95 3.01 -8.60
CA LEU A 199 9.56 3.31 -8.26
C LEU A 199 9.44 4.44 -7.22
N LEU A 200 10.25 4.40 -6.16
CA LEU A 200 10.20 5.45 -5.14
C LEU A 200 10.66 6.81 -5.70
N ALA A 201 11.67 6.79 -6.58
CA ALA A 201 12.13 7.99 -7.26
C ALA A 201 11.09 8.53 -8.24
N LEU A 202 10.35 7.65 -8.93
CA LEU A 202 9.23 8.03 -9.80
C LEU A 202 8.13 8.73 -9.00
N LEU A 203 7.66 8.12 -7.92
CA LEU A 203 6.62 8.70 -7.06
C LEU A 203 7.07 10.07 -6.49
N HIS A 204 8.33 10.18 -6.08
CA HIS A 204 8.88 11.45 -5.60
C HIS A 204 8.89 12.51 -6.70
N ARG A 205 9.25 12.19 -7.95
CA ARG A 205 9.21 13.13 -9.09
C ARG A 205 7.78 13.63 -9.40
N ILE A 206 6.76 12.81 -9.12
CA ILE A 206 5.35 13.21 -9.27
C ILE A 206 4.95 14.23 -8.18
N GLY A 207 5.62 14.22 -7.04
CA GLY A 207 5.37 15.16 -5.94
C GLY A 207 5.04 14.52 -4.60
N TYR A 208 5.01 13.18 -4.52
CA TYR A 208 4.77 12.49 -3.25
C TYR A 208 5.96 12.60 -2.29
N ALA A 209 5.67 12.80 -1.01
CA ALA A 209 6.59 12.38 0.04
C ALA A 209 6.47 10.87 0.20
N VAL A 210 7.54 10.11 -0.11
CA VAL A 210 7.47 8.64 -0.31
C VAL A 210 8.23 7.89 0.77
N GLY A 211 7.62 6.82 1.29
CA GLY A 211 8.27 5.85 2.18
C GLY A 211 7.99 4.40 1.78
N HIS A 212 8.97 3.53 2.02
CA HIS A 212 8.83 2.08 1.96
C HIS A 212 8.98 1.49 3.35
N ILE A 213 8.01 0.68 3.77
CA ILE A 213 7.96 0.06 5.08
C ILE A 213 7.92 -1.45 4.93
N SER A 214 8.87 -2.15 5.56
CA SER A 214 8.83 -3.60 5.73
C SER A 214 8.22 -3.92 7.09
N LEU A 215 6.99 -4.39 7.10
CA LEU A 215 6.22 -4.68 8.30
C LEU A 215 6.41 -6.13 8.77
N HIS A 216 6.71 -6.27 10.05
CA HIS A 216 6.64 -7.52 10.77
C HIS A 216 6.08 -7.24 12.16
N VAL A 217 4.77 -7.50 12.35
CA VAL A 217 4.04 -7.22 13.59
C VAL A 217 3.38 -8.51 14.07
N PRO A 218 4.12 -9.36 14.81
CA PRO A 218 3.64 -10.68 15.25
C PRO A 218 2.33 -10.61 16.05
N ALA A 219 2.15 -9.57 16.87
CA ALA A 219 0.92 -9.37 17.65
C ALA A 219 -0.34 -9.36 16.77
N PHE A 220 -0.23 -8.93 15.53
CA PHE A 220 -1.31 -8.93 14.53
C PHE A 220 -1.15 -10.00 13.45
N ALA A 221 -0.27 -10.96 13.67
CA ALA A 221 0.09 -11.98 12.69
C ALA A 221 0.46 -11.38 11.31
N ILE A 222 1.06 -10.17 11.29
CA ILE A 222 1.62 -9.54 10.11
C ILE A 222 3.05 -10.03 9.94
N THR A 223 3.32 -10.72 8.82
CA THR A 223 4.63 -11.32 8.57
C THR A 223 5.22 -10.80 7.26
N ARG A 224 6.35 -10.08 7.37
CA ARG A 224 7.19 -9.64 6.24
C ARG A 224 6.41 -9.01 5.08
N GLN A 225 5.52 -8.06 5.39
CA GLN A 225 4.77 -7.33 4.38
C GLN A 225 5.50 -6.05 3.97
N SER A 226 5.56 -5.80 2.67
CA SER A 226 6.15 -4.60 2.08
C SER A 226 5.04 -3.65 1.68
N VAL A 227 5.06 -2.42 2.22
CA VAL A 227 4.06 -1.39 1.92
C VAL A 227 4.79 -0.11 1.49
N ILE A 228 4.35 0.48 0.41
CA ILE A 228 4.81 1.79 -0.06
C ILE A 228 3.73 2.81 0.28
N ILE A 229 4.15 3.97 0.79
CA ILE A 229 3.26 5.07 1.16
C ILE A 229 3.75 6.33 0.45
N GLY A 230 2.86 7.00 -0.24
CA GLY A 230 3.09 8.31 -0.83
C GLY A 230 2.11 9.33 -0.26
N THR A 231 2.58 10.42 0.34
CA THR A 231 1.71 11.49 0.86
C THR A 231 1.77 12.71 -0.07
N LYS A 232 0.63 13.32 -0.36
CA LYS A 232 0.55 14.58 -1.09
C LYS A 232 0.88 15.74 -0.14
N GLY A 233 2.09 16.29 -0.26
CA GLY A 233 2.64 17.30 0.66
C GLY A 233 3.69 16.72 1.59
N ASP A 234 3.79 17.24 2.81
CA ASP A 234 4.78 16.81 3.78
C ASP A 234 4.44 15.43 4.38
N PHE A 235 5.46 14.74 4.85
CA PHE A 235 5.30 13.42 5.45
C PHE A 235 4.48 13.49 6.74
N VAL A 236 3.45 12.62 6.84
CA VAL A 236 2.71 12.41 8.09
C VAL A 236 3.53 11.50 9.01
N GLU A 237 3.71 11.88 10.27
CA GLU A 237 4.39 11.06 11.27
C GLU A 237 3.53 9.83 11.61
N LEU A 238 3.96 8.64 11.14
CA LEU A 238 3.13 7.42 11.18
C LEU A 238 3.14 6.69 12.53
N PHE A 239 4.11 6.98 13.41
CA PHE A 239 4.39 6.10 14.54
C PHE A 239 4.49 6.79 15.90
N ASP A 240 3.81 7.91 16.11
CA ASP A 240 3.66 8.49 17.44
C ASP A 240 2.92 7.52 18.35
N GLY A 241 3.63 6.98 19.36
CA GLY A 241 3.04 6.18 20.43
C GLY A 241 2.98 4.67 20.22
N VAL A 242 3.75 4.09 19.29
CA VAL A 242 3.90 2.63 19.24
C VAL A 242 4.59 2.13 20.50
N PRO A 243 3.99 1.23 21.29
CA PRO A 243 4.65 0.68 22.49
C PRO A 243 5.96 0.00 22.12
N GLU A 244 7.02 0.25 22.90
CA GLU A 244 8.39 -0.25 22.72
C GLU A 244 8.50 -1.80 22.61
N LYS A 245 7.41 -2.52 22.94
CA LYS A 245 7.31 -3.99 22.89
C LYS A 245 6.84 -4.57 21.56
N LEU A 246 6.40 -3.74 20.61
CA LEU A 246 6.10 -4.22 19.25
C LEU A 246 7.43 -4.28 18.49
N SER A 247 7.80 -5.45 18.00
CA SER A 247 9.03 -5.65 17.24
C SER A 247 9.19 -4.56 16.18
N GLN A 248 10.26 -3.78 16.27
CA GLN A 248 10.50 -2.60 15.44
C GLN A 248 10.45 -2.98 13.95
N PRO A 249 9.72 -2.23 13.09
CA PRO A 249 9.82 -2.41 11.67
C PRO A 249 11.26 -2.16 11.22
N ARG A 250 11.84 -3.08 10.46
CA ARG A 250 13.15 -2.84 9.82
C ARG A 250 12.93 -1.86 8.67
N LEU A 251 13.29 -0.59 8.91
CA LEU A 251 13.36 0.40 7.85
C LEU A 251 14.58 0.13 6.97
N GLY A 252 14.34 -0.28 5.73
CA GLY A 252 15.39 -0.35 4.72
C GLY A 252 15.59 1.02 4.08
N PHE A 253 16.65 1.73 4.50
CA PHE A 253 17.02 3.01 3.90
C PHE A 253 17.84 2.79 2.62
N LEU A 254 17.45 3.49 1.59
CA LEU A 254 18.28 3.70 0.40
C LEU A 254 18.17 5.16 -0.03
N LEU A 255 19.26 5.88 0.23
CA LEU A 255 19.52 7.19 -0.35
C LEU A 255 20.38 7.04 -1.61
N PRO A 256 20.10 7.79 -2.70
CA PRO A 256 20.74 9.06 -2.87
C PRO A 256 19.75 10.15 -3.33
N TYR A 257 20.06 11.36 -2.94
CA TYR A 257 19.44 12.66 -3.15
C TYR A 257 18.33 13.04 -2.16
N ARG A 258 18.75 13.77 -1.11
CA ARG A 258 18.01 14.72 -0.27
C ARG A 258 16.52 14.38 -0.01
N LEU A 259 16.23 13.17 0.44
CA LEU A 259 14.95 12.87 1.08
C LEU A 259 15.18 12.88 2.59
N PHE A 260 14.71 13.91 3.27
CA PHE A 260 14.62 13.92 4.72
C PHE A 260 13.38 13.11 5.13
N LEU A 261 13.56 11.86 5.49
CA LEU A 261 12.58 11.10 6.25
C LEU A 261 12.83 11.41 7.73
N LEU A 262 12.07 12.34 8.31
CA LEU A 262 12.06 12.59 9.75
C LEU A 262 11.13 11.57 10.42
N PHE A 263 11.58 10.33 10.53
CA PHE A 263 11.00 9.43 11.52
C PHE A 263 11.71 9.65 12.85
N LYS A 264 11.03 10.20 13.83
CA LYS A 264 11.49 10.18 15.22
C LYS A 264 11.32 8.77 15.80
N PHE A 265 12.16 7.84 15.38
CA PHE A 265 12.49 6.73 16.25
C PHE A 265 13.53 7.22 17.26
N ASN A 266 13.50 6.71 18.47
CA ASN A 266 14.49 7.00 19.52
C ASN A 266 15.87 6.44 19.09
N ILE A 267 16.59 7.21 18.25
CA ILE A 267 17.79 6.76 17.54
C ILE A 267 18.99 7.47 18.14
N LYS A 268 19.51 6.99 19.27
CA LYS A 268 20.88 7.35 19.67
C LYS A 268 21.94 6.94 18.63
N GLY A 269 21.68 5.91 17.82
CA GLY A 269 22.61 5.44 16.77
C GLY A 269 22.59 6.24 15.46
N PHE A 270 21.45 6.80 15.07
CA PHE A 270 21.30 7.49 13.78
C PHE A 270 21.95 8.87 13.74
N VAL A 271 21.93 9.59 14.85
CA VAL A 271 22.60 10.90 14.98
C VAL A 271 24.13 10.75 14.85
N HIS A 272 24.70 9.60 15.24
CA HIS A 272 26.13 9.34 15.11
C HIS A 272 26.54 9.13 13.65
N TYR A 273 25.80 8.33 12.90
CA TYR A 273 26.04 8.07 11.47
C TYR A 273 25.96 9.35 10.61
N TRP A 274 25.01 10.23 10.89
CA TRP A 274 24.84 11.49 10.16
C TRP A 274 25.94 12.52 10.46
N LYS A 275 26.50 12.51 11.67
CA LYS A 275 27.66 13.36 12.02
C LYS A 275 28.94 12.92 11.33
N GLU A 276 29.11 11.62 11.05
CA GLU A 276 30.27 11.11 10.32
C GLU A 276 30.14 11.31 8.80
N ALA A 277 28.94 11.17 8.23
CA ALA A 277 28.70 11.41 6.80
C ALA A 277 28.88 12.88 6.38
N LYS A 278 28.80 13.84 7.31
CA LYS A 278 29.09 15.27 7.05
C LYS A 278 30.58 15.62 7.16
N ARG A 279 31.43 14.71 7.61
CA ARG A 279 32.88 14.93 7.75
C ARG A 279 33.70 14.33 6.61
N LYS A 280 33.09 13.67 5.64
CA LYS A 280 33.65 13.24 4.35
C LYS A 280 32.97 14.01 3.22
#